data_ec8316943426066bb54ad5ac6bbd1123
#
_entry.id   ec8316943426066bb54ad5ac6bbd1123
#
_cell.length_a   1.000
_cell.length_b   1.000
_cell.length_c   1.000
_cell.angle_alpha   90.00
_cell.angle_beta   90.00
_cell.angle_gamma   90.00
#
_symmetry.space_group_name_H-M   'P 1'
#
loop_
_entity.id
_entity.type
_entity.pdbx_description
1 polymer ?
#
loop_
_entity_poly.entity_id
_entity_poly.type
_entity_poly.pdbx_seq_one_letter_code
_entity_poly.pdbx_strand_id
1 'polypeptide(L)'
;MLSTESRSSGSRALRAKDGEFSTPVVVDASFVLKLILPEEYSEQVRQMWEWWVRKEVEVSAPYLLTYEVVSVLRHKVFRGELVLEEGEAALLAIQAQGIMLLHPKGLEQVSWELAKEFNRPTAYDTSYLALAQLLDSEFWTADERLRNAVQGRLAYLRWVGELSPPGSYSGKERGEKGD
;
A
#
# COMPACT_ATOMS: atom_id res chain seq x y z
N MET A 1 -47.31 12.03 -7.07
CA MET A 1 -46.13 12.86 -6.71
C MET A 1 -45.46 12.21 -5.54
N LEU A 2 -44.41 11.45 -5.80
CA LEU A 2 -43.58 10.81 -4.78
C LEU A 2 -42.14 11.29 -5.05
N SER A 3 -41.66 12.13 -4.16
CA SER A 3 -40.30 12.70 -4.21
C SER A 3 -39.28 11.63 -3.83
N THR A 4 -38.38 11.30 -4.74
CA THR A 4 -37.21 10.45 -4.50
C THR A 4 -36.09 11.30 -3.90
N GLU A 5 -35.88 11.22 -2.60
CA GLU A 5 -34.69 11.76 -1.97
C GLU A 5 -33.49 10.85 -2.25
N SER A 6 -32.58 11.36 -3.06
CA SER A 6 -31.25 10.82 -3.29
C SER A 6 -30.42 11.00 -2.02
N ARG A 7 -30.21 9.92 -1.25
CA ARG A 7 -29.24 9.93 -0.15
C ARG A 7 -27.83 9.73 -0.73
N SER A 8 -27.11 10.85 -0.83
CA SER A 8 -25.68 10.88 -1.01
C SER A 8 -24.99 10.14 0.14
N SER A 9 -24.37 8.98 -0.18
CA SER A 9 -23.52 8.22 0.73
C SER A 9 -22.20 8.96 0.85
N GLY A 10 -22.10 9.90 1.80
CA GLY A 10 -20.86 10.60 2.10
C GLY A 10 -19.80 9.65 2.63
N SER A 11 -18.69 9.57 1.94
CA SER A 11 -17.45 8.98 2.42
C SER A 11 -17.07 9.65 3.74
N ARG A 12 -16.99 8.84 4.81
CA ARG A 12 -16.64 9.32 6.15
C ARG A 12 -15.12 9.39 6.25
N ALA A 13 -14.53 10.50 5.82
CA ALA A 13 -13.15 10.81 6.12
C ALA A 13 -13.00 10.98 7.64
N LEU A 14 -12.13 10.18 8.25
CA LEU A 14 -11.79 10.30 9.67
C LEU A 14 -10.91 11.55 9.85
N ARG A 15 -11.31 12.43 10.77
CA ARG A 15 -10.58 13.67 11.06
C ARG A 15 -9.39 13.36 11.99
N ALA A 16 -8.19 13.70 11.56
CA ALA A 16 -7.06 13.87 12.46
C ALA A 16 -7.27 15.10 13.37
N LYS A 17 -6.73 15.03 14.59
CA LYS A 17 -6.97 16.05 15.62
C LYS A 17 -6.40 17.43 15.32
N ASP A 18 -5.52 17.56 14.33
CA ASP A 18 -4.79 18.81 14.02
C ASP A 18 -5.08 19.37 12.62
N GLY A 19 -6.19 18.97 11.99
CA GLY A 19 -6.67 19.61 10.74
C GLY A 19 -5.89 19.25 9.47
N GLU A 20 -4.77 18.55 9.54
CA GLU A 20 -4.12 17.94 8.37
C GLU A 20 -4.68 16.52 8.18
N PHE A 21 -5.42 16.34 7.07
CA PHE A 21 -5.86 15.00 6.67
C PHE A 21 -4.65 14.23 6.17
N SER A 22 -4.22 13.20 6.89
CA SER A 22 -3.30 12.23 6.29
C SER A 22 -4.09 11.42 5.26
N THR A 23 -3.67 11.49 4.01
CA THR A 23 -4.24 10.65 2.95
C THR A 23 -3.93 9.19 3.29
N PRO A 24 -4.93 8.30 3.34
CA PRO A 24 -4.67 6.90 3.55
C PRO A 24 -3.77 6.33 2.44
N VAL A 25 -3.08 5.25 2.72
CA VAL A 25 -2.25 4.57 1.73
C VAL A 25 -2.64 3.10 1.61
N VAL A 26 -2.48 2.54 0.42
CA VAL A 26 -2.63 1.11 0.16
C VAL A 26 -1.25 0.52 -0.11
N VAL A 27 -0.96 -0.63 0.50
CA VAL A 27 0.29 -1.37 0.30
C VAL A 27 0.01 -2.78 -0.20
N ASP A 28 0.95 -3.34 -0.99
CA ASP A 28 0.89 -4.73 -1.43
C ASP A 28 1.82 -5.66 -0.62
N ALA A 29 1.80 -6.94 -0.94
CA ALA A 29 2.64 -7.95 -0.29
C ALA A 29 4.13 -7.68 -0.51
N SER A 30 4.53 -7.13 -1.67
CA SER A 30 5.92 -6.83 -1.97
C SER A 30 6.49 -5.74 -1.05
N PHE A 31 5.70 -4.71 -0.77
CA PHE A 31 6.03 -3.66 0.18
C PHE A 31 6.13 -4.21 1.61
N VAL A 32 5.11 -4.95 2.05
CA VAL A 32 5.01 -5.46 3.44
C VAL A 32 6.12 -6.47 3.75
N LEU A 33 6.49 -7.33 2.79
CA LEU A 33 7.60 -8.27 2.95
C LEU A 33 8.94 -7.54 3.13
N LYS A 34 9.20 -6.47 2.38
CA LYS A 34 10.40 -5.64 2.53
C LYS A 34 10.46 -4.85 3.84
N LEU A 35 9.31 -4.59 4.45
CA LEU A 35 9.27 -3.99 5.79
C LEU A 35 9.90 -4.91 6.84
N ILE A 36 9.69 -6.22 6.71
CA ILE A 36 10.06 -7.22 7.72
C ILE A 36 11.35 -7.96 7.34
N LEU A 37 11.47 -8.39 6.07
CA LEU A 37 12.62 -9.15 5.60
C LEU A 37 13.76 -8.22 5.13
N PRO A 38 15.03 -8.58 5.34
CA PRO A 38 16.18 -7.80 4.86
C PRO A 38 16.41 -8.07 3.37
N GLU A 39 15.75 -7.29 2.52
CA GLU A 39 15.85 -7.35 1.06
C GLU A 39 16.24 -5.97 0.48
N GLU A 40 16.43 -5.88 -0.83
CA GLU A 40 16.64 -4.60 -1.51
C GLU A 40 15.47 -3.63 -1.20
N TYR A 41 15.76 -2.37 -0.96
CA TYR A 41 14.83 -1.30 -0.55
C TYR A 41 14.22 -1.45 0.86
N SER A 42 14.59 -2.46 1.65
CA SER A 42 14.02 -2.67 2.99
C SER A 42 14.23 -1.47 3.93
N GLU A 43 15.38 -0.81 3.82
CA GLU A 43 15.68 0.37 4.65
C GLU A 43 14.79 1.56 4.29
N GLN A 44 14.60 1.83 3.00
CA GLN A 44 13.69 2.88 2.51
C GLN A 44 12.25 2.61 2.93
N VAL A 45 11.80 1.36 2.82
CA VAL A 45 10.46 0.93 3.25
C VAL A 45 10.27 1.14 4.74
N ARG A 46 11.25 0.74 5.58
CA ARG A 46 11.20 0.94 7.05
C ARG A 46 11.12 2.41 7.42
N GLN A 47 11.93 3.26 6.81
CA GLN A 47 11.90 4.72 7.06
C GLN A 47 10.55 5.34 6.65
N MET A 48 9.98 4.93 5.52
CA MET A 48 8.67 5.38 5.09
C MET A 48 7.59 4.91 6.07
N TRP A 49 7.65 3.65 6.50
CA TRP A 49 6.73 3.09 7.50
C TRP A 49 6.78 3.85 8.82
N GLU A 50 7.98 4.11 9.35
CA GLU A 50 8.17 4.89 10.57
C GLU A 50 7.62 6.31 10.42
N TRP A 51 7.76 6.91 9.25
CA TRP A 51 7.18 8.22 8.98
C TRP A 51 5.65 8.15 8.99
N TRP A 52 5.04 7.12 8.37
CA TRP A 52 3.59 6.91 8.43
C TRP A 52 3.10 6.72 9.86
N VAL A 53 3.77 5.90 10.64
CA VAL A 53 3.42 5.69 12.07
C VAL A 53 3.46 6.99 12.84
N ARG A 54 4.52 7.81 12.68
CA ARG A 54 4.64 9.12 13.34
C ARG A 54 3.57 10.11 12.91
N LYS A 55 3.08 10.00 11.68
CA LYS A 55 2.05 10.88 11.08
C LYS A 55 0.64 10.31 11.22
N GLU A 56 0.49 9.18 11.89
CA GLU A 56 -0.79 8.48 12.06
C GLU A 56 -1.49 8.22 10.71
N VAL A 57 -0.69 7.91 9.65
CA VAL A 57 -1.21 7.55 8.33
C VAL A 57 -1.90 6.20 8.41
N GLU A 58 -3.13 6.13 7.93
CA GLU A 58 -3.88 4.88 7.84
C GLU A 58 -3.34 4.03 6.69
N VAL A 59 -2.88 2.82 7.01
CA VAL A 59 -2.37 1.86 6.00
C VAL A 59 -3.38 0.75 5.80
N SER A 60 -3.74 0.51 4.55
CA SER A 60 -4.77 -0.45 4.17
C SER A 60 -4.28 -1.42 3.09
N ALA A 61 -4.95 -2.56 2.99
CA ALA A 61 -4.75 -3.54 1.92
C ALA A 61 -6.03 -4.36 1.69
N PRO A 62 -6.21 -5.00 0.52
CA PRO A 62 -7.27 -5.99 0.37
C PRO A 62 -6.99 -7.24 1.19
N TYR A 63 -8.01 -8.04 1.51
CA TYR A 63 -7.84 -9.34 2.20
C TYR A 63 -6.86 -10.29 1.48
N LEU A 64 -6.66 -10.10 0.19
CA LEU A 64 -5.67 -10.83 -0.61
C LEU A 64 -4.27 -10.78 0.00
N LEU A 65 -3.88 -9.67 0.65
CA LEU A 65 -2.59 -9.50 1.30
C LEU A 65 -2.25 -10.68 2.22
N THR A 66 -3.22 -11.15 3.00
CA THR A 66 -2.97 -12.25 3.97
C THR A 66 -2.56 -13.54 3.29
N TYR A 67 -3.20 -13.87 2.16
CA TYR A 67 -2.90 -15.09 1.41
C TYR A 67 -1.56 -14.99 0.68
N GLU A 68 -1.26 -13.84 0.09
CA GLU A 68 0.00 -13.62 -0.62
C GLU A 68 1.20 -13.67 0.33
N VAL A 69 1.11 -12.99 1.47
CA VAL A 69 2.17 -13.00 2.49
C VAL A 69 2.45 -14.42 2.98
N VAL A 70 1.40 -15.17 3.36
CA VAL A 70 1.55 -16.56 3.81
C VAL A 70 2.20 -17.42 2.72
N SER A 71 1.75 -17.26 1.46
CA SER A 71 2.27 -18.03 0.33
C SER A 71 3.74 -17.72 0.07
N VAL A 72 4.13 -16.45 0.08
CA VAL A 72 5.53 -16.04 -0.16
C VAL A 72 6.45 -16.51 0.97
N LEU A 73 6.08 -16.31 2.23
CA LEU A 73 6.88 -16.79 3.37
C LEU A 73 7.01 -18.31 3.37
N ARG A 74 5.91 -19.05 3.13
CA ARG A 74 5.95 -20.51 3.02
C ARG A 74 6.86 -20.97 1.88
N HIS A 75 6.82 -20.26 0.74
CA HIS A 75 7.68 -20.58 -0.40
C HIS A 75 9.16 -20.35 -0.07
N LYS A 76 9.52 -19.25 0.59
CA LYS A 76 10.89 -18.96 1.04
C LYS A 76 11.41 -20.02 2.01
N VAL A 77 10.59 -20.45 2.98
CA VAL A 77 10.94 -21.55 3.90
C VAL A 77 11.10 -22.87 3.13
N PHE A 78 10.19 -23.18 2.21
CA PHE A 78 10.27 -24.41 1.42
C PHE A 78 11.54 -24.50 0.57
N ARG A 79 12.01 -23.36 0.06
CA ARG A 79 13.26 -23.28 -0.73
C ARG A 79 14.52 -23.16 0.12
N GLY A 80 14.40 -23.08 1.44
CA GLY A 80 15.53 -22.91 2.35
C GLY A 80 16.14 -21.51 2.34
N GLU A 81 15.41 -20.52 1.83
CA GLU A 81 15.79 -19.09 1.88
C GLU A 81 15.58 -18.50 3.27
N LEU A 82 14.68 -19.08 4.06
CA LEU A 82 14.41 -18.80 5.47
C LEU A 82 14.33 -20.12 6.23
N VAL A 83 14.77 -20.15 7.48
CA VAL A 83 14.42 -21.25 8.38
C VAL A 83 12.97 -21.11 8.85
N LEU A 84 12.39 -22.20 9.36
CA LEU A 84 10.96 -22.21 9.73
C LEU A 84 10.63 -21.12 10.75
N GLU A 85 11.46 -20.98 11.76
CA GLU A 85 11.28 -20.00 12.85
C GLU A 85 11.32 -18.55 12.36
N GLU A 86 12.17 -18.26 11.37
CA GLU A 86 12.24 -16.95 10.73
C GLU A 86 10.96 -16.64 9.93
N GLY A 87 10.44 -17.64 9.19
CA GLY A 87 9.19 -17.52 8.44
C GLY A 87 7.99 -17.26 9.35
N GLU A 88 7.90 -18.00 10.46
CA GLU A 88 6.84 -17.82 11.47
C GLU A 88 6.95 -16.47 12.17
N ALA A 89 8.16 -16.08 12.57
CA ALA A 89 8.40 -14.75 13.18
C ALA A 89 8.04 -13.61 12.24
N ALA A 90 8.40 -13.72 10.95
CA ALA A 90 8.05 -12.73 9.93
C ALA A 90 6.54 -12.61 9.76
N LEU A 91 5.80 -13.73 9.72
CA LEU A 91 4.35 -13.74 9.62
C LEU A 91 3.70 -13.01 10.81
N LEU A 92 4.13 -13.32 12.04
CA LEU A 92 3.64 -12.64 13.25
C LEU A 92 3.96 -11.14 13.24
N ALA A 93 5.18 -10.77 12.83
CA ALA A 93 5.59 -9.38 12.72
C ALA A 93 4.73 -8.60 11.73
N ILE A 94 4.37 -9.18 10.57
CA ILE A 94 3.47 -8.57 9.59
C ILE A 94 2.07 -8.38 10.17
N GLN A 95 1.53 -9.39 10.83
CA GLN A 95 0.21 -9.32 11.46
C GLN A 95 0.12 -8.23 12.54
N ALA A 96 1.24 -7.96 13.22
CA ALA A 96 1.33 -6.93 14.24
C ALA A 96 1.42 -5.49 13.69
N GLN A 97 1.57 -5.29 12.38
CA GLN A 97 1.72 -3.94 11.80
C GLN A 97 0.44 -3.09 11.83
N GLY A 98 -0.72 -3.67 12.10
CA GLY A 98 -1.97 -2.92 12.17
C GLY A 98 -2.52 -2.48 10.81
N ILE A 99 -2.13 -3.14 9.71
CA ILE A 99 -2.65 -2.87 8.37
C ILE A 99 -4.14 -3.20 8.34
N MET A 100 -4.97 -2.24 7.91
CA MET A 100 -6.40 -2.45 7.78
C MET A 100 -6.74 -3.27 6.54
N LEU A 101 -7.34 -4.43 6.74
CA LEU A 101 -7.78 -5.29 5.63
C LEU A 101 -9.19 -4.89 5.20
N LEU A 102 -9.34 -4.49 3.94
CA LEU A 102 -10.58 -3.93 3.42
C LEU A 102 -11.11 -4.72 2.20
N HIS A 103 -12.43 -4.72 2.09
CA HIS A 103 -13.13 -5.31 0.95
C HIS A 103 -14.36 -4.44 0.61
N PRO A 104 -14.14 -3.24 0.07
CA PRO A 104 -15.24 -2.36 -0.27
C PRO A 104 -16.08 -2.92 -1.42
N LYS A 105 -17.35 -2.55 -1.46
CA LYS A 105 -18.26 -2.94 -2.55
C LYS A 105 -17.70 -2.47 -3.89
N GLY A 106 -17.64 -3.36 -4.85
CA GLY A 106 -17.16 -3.09 -6.21
C GLY A 106 -15.66 -3.34 -6.41
N LEU A 107 -14.94 -3.80 -5.38
CA LEU A 107 -13.51 -4.09 -5.47
C LEU A 107 -13.19 -5.06 -6.62
N GLU A 108 -13.93 -6.16 -6.73
CA GLU A 108 -13.71 -7.17 -7.78
C GLU A 108 -13.99 -6.61 -9.17
N GLN A 109 -15.06 -5.81 -9.29
CA GLN A 109 -15.41 -5.21 -10.57
C GLN A 109 -14.34 -4.26 -11.06
N VAL A 110 -13.86 -3.36 -10.20
CA VAL A 110 -12.77 -2.41 -10.54
C VAL A 110 -11.48 -3.17 -10.81
N SER A 111 -11.15 -4.20 -10.02
CA SER A 111 -9.98 -5.06 -10.23
C SER A 111 -10.01 -5.74 -11.61
N TRP A 112 -11.17 -6.23 -12.02
CA TRP A 112 -11.39 -6.86 -13.32
C TRP A 112 -11.19 -5.86 -14.47
N GLU A 113 -11.78 -4.66 -14.37
CA GLU A 113 -11.65 -3.64 -15.41
C GLU A 113 -10.19 -3.16 -15.54
N LEU A 114 -9.48 -2.96 -14.42
CA LEU A 114 -8.05 -2.63 -14.44
C LEU A 114 -7.21 -3.77 -15.03
N ALA A 115 -7.53 -5.04 -14.73
CA ALA A 115 -6.83 -6.18 -15.32
C ALA A 115 -6.98 -6.21 -16.85
N LYS A 116 -8.17 -5.92 -17.38
CA LYS A 116 -8.42 -5.77 -18.81
C LYS A 116 -7.63 -4.60 -19.40
N GLU A 117 -7.71 -3.44 -18.75
CA GLU A 117 -7.06 -2.21 -19.21
C GLU A 117 -5.54 -2.38 -19.33
N PHE A 118 -4.90 -3.04 -18.34
CA PHE A 118 -3.46 -3.27 -18.29
C PHE A 118 -3.05 -4.61 -18.92
N ASN A 119 -3.99 -5.32 -19.55
CA ASN A 119 -3.76 -6.63 -20.17
C ASN A 119 -3.07 -7.63 -19.21
N ARG A 120 -3.55 -7.68 -17.95
CA ARG A 120 -3.02 -8.59 -16.92
C ARG A 120 -3.72 -9.95 -17.00
N PRO A 121 -2.99 -11.07 -16.89
CA PRO A 121 -3.59 -12.41 -16.94
C PRO A 121 -4.40 -12.75 -15.69
N THR A 122 -4.17 -12.04 -14.59
CA THR A 122 -4.85 -12.21 -13.30
C THR A 122 -5.20 -10.86 -12.70
N ALA A 123 -6.16 -10.83 -11.78
CA ALA A 123 -6.58 -9.63 -11.08
C ALA A 123 -5.96 -9.47 -9.68
N TYR A 124 -4.91 -10.23 -9.33
CA TYR A 124 -4.29 -10.12 -8.00
C TYR A 124 -3.66 -8.74 -7.79
N ASP A 125 -2.70 -8.36 -8.64
CA ASP A 125 -2.04 -7.05 -8.54
C ASP A 125 -3.05 -5.90 -8.68
N THR A 126 -4.03 -6.04 -9.57
CA THR A 126 -5.04 -5.01 -9.81
C THR A 126 -6.05 -4.88 -8.68
N SER A 127 -6.15 -5.84 -7.75
CA SER A 127 -6.96 -5.70 -6.55
C SER A 127 -6.43 -4.62 -5.61
N TYR A 128 -5.11 -4.46 -5.52
CA TYR A 128 -4.49 -3.38 -4.76
C TYR A 128 -4.69 -2.02 -5.44
N LEU A 129 -4.50 -1.98 -6.75
CA LEU A 129 -4.77 -0.77 -7.55
C LEU A 129 -6.24 -0.34 -7.43
N ALA A 130 -7.17 -1.29 -7.49
CA ALA A 130 -8.60 -1.05 -7.35
C ALA A 130 -8.96 -0.53 -5.97
N LEU A 131 -8.36 -1.08 -4.91
CA LEU A 131 -8.58 -0.60 -3.55
C LEU A 131 -8.11 0.85 -3.41
N ALA A 132 -6.91 1.18 -3.89
CA ALA A 132 -6.39 2.54 -3.86
C ALA A 132 -7.29 3.52 -4.63
N GLN A 133 -7.77 3.13 -5.81
CA GLN A 133 -8.71 3.92 -6.59
C GLN A 133 -10.04 4.15 -5.86
N LEU A 134 -10.60 3.12 -5.22
CA LEU A 134 -11.86 3.22 -4.48
C LEU A 134 -11.74 4.07 -3.21
N LEU A 135 -10.55 4.12 -2.61
CA LEU A 135 -10.26 4.92 -1.41
C LEU A 135 -9.74 6.33 -1.73
N ASP A 136 -9.53 6.65 -3.01
CA ASP A 136 -8.85 7.91 -3.44
C ASP A 136 -7.52 8.10 -2.71
N SER A 137 -6.69 7.05 -2.71
CA SER A 137 -5.45 6.97 -1.94
C SER A 137 -4.24 6.61 -2.80
N GLU A 138 -3.03 6.83 -2.29
CA GLU A 138 -1.82 6.34 -2.93
C GLU A 138 -1.69 4.81 -2.77
N PHE A 139 -1.17 4.17 -3.81
CA PHE A 139 -0.78 2.76 -3.78
C PHE A 139 0.74 2.64 -3.81
N TRP A 140 1.31 2.00 -2.79
CA TRP A 140 2.73 1.79 -2.62
C TRP A 140 3.12 0.34 -2.86
N THR A 141 4.08 0.13 -3.74
CA THR A 141 4.58 -1.20 -4.13
C THR A 141 6.10 -1.23 -4.19
N ALA A 142 6.67 -2.41 -3.95
CA ALA A 142 8.08 -2.72 -4.24
C ALA A 142 8.23 -3.60 -5.50
N ASP A 143 7.14 -3.91 -6.20
CA ASP A 143 7.17 -4.68 -7.44
C ASP A 143 7.43 -3.78 -8.66
N GLU A 144 8.67 -3.80 -9.14
CA GLU A 144 9.09 -3.08 -10.33
C GLU A 144 8.35 -3.55 -11.60
N ARG A 145 7.98 -4.83 -11.68
CA ARG A 145 7.26 -5.36 -12.86
C ARG A 145 5.85 -4.78 -12.93
N LEU A 146 5.17 -4.68 -11.79
CA LEU A 146 3.87 -4.03 -11.72
C LEU A 146 4.00 -2.55 -12.08
N ARG A 147 4.98 -1.85 -11.49
CA ARG A 147 5.25 -0.44 -11.80
C ARG A 147 5.46 -0.24 -13.30
N ASN A 148 6.28 -1.07 -13.94
CA ASN A 148 6.57 -0.97 -15.37
C ASN A 148 5.35 -1.30 -16.24
N ALA A 149 4.50 -2.24 -15.83
CA ALA A 149 3.29 -2.61 -16.56
C ALA A 149 2.23 -1.49 -16.62
N VAL A 150 2.20 -0.61 -15.60
CA VAL A 150 1.21 0.47 -15.48
C VAL A 150 1.82 1.87 -15.55
N GLN A 151 3.10 1.95 -15.87
CA GLN A 151 3.90 3.18 -15.83
C GLN A 151 3.24 4.35 -16.57
N GLY A 152 3.16 5.50 -15.89
CA GLY A 152 2.64 6.76 -16.45
C GLY A 152 1.13 6.81 -16.63
N ARG A 153 0.39 5.72 -16.33
CA ARG A 153 -1.07 5.65 -16.50
C ARG A 153 -1.84 5.82 -15.19
N LEU A 154 -1.17 5.60 -14.04
CA LEU A 154 -1.76 5.71 -12.71
C LEU A 154 -0.97 6.70 -11.85
N ALA A 155 -1.52 7.90 -11.70
CA ALA A 155 -0.88 8.99 -10.94
C ALA A 155 -0.76 8.68 -9.43
N TYR A 156 -1.55 7.74 -8.91
CA TYR A 156 -1.57 7.36 -7.50
C TYR A 156 -0.61 6.20 -7.16
N LEU A 157 0.05 5.59 -8.16
CA LEU A 157 1.04 4.54 -7.90
C LEU A 157 2.37 5.16 -7.47
N ARG A 158 2.96 4.61 -6.41
CA ARG A 158 4.30 4.93 -5.89
C ARG A 158 5.14 3.67 -5.82
N TRP A 159 6.35 3.74 -6.32
CA TRP A 159 7.29 2.64 -6.27
C TRP A 159 8.44 2.96 -5.32
N VAL A 160 8.76 2.03 -4.41
CA VAL A 160 9.80 2.23 -3.39
C VAL A 160 11.19 2.50 -3.95
N GLY A 161 11.49 2.04 -5.17
CA GLY A 161 12.76 2.33 -5.84
C GLY A 161 12.94 3.79 -6.26
N GLU A 162 11.89 4.61 -6.22
CA GLU A 162 11.97 6.07 -6.44
C GLU A 162 12.23 6.85 -5.14
N LEU A 163 12.21 6.16 -3.98
CA LEU A 163 12.58 6.77 -2.71
C LEU A 163 14.07 7.05 -2.70
N SER A 164 14.43 8.26 -2.30
CA SER A 164 15.84 8.63 -2.11
C SER A 164 16.48 7.75 -1.03
N PRO A 165 17.79 7.41 -1.17
CA PRO A 165 18.50 6.66 -0.14
C PRO A 165 18.39 7.32 1.25
N PRO A 166 18.51 6.52 2.34
CA PRO A 166 18.51 7.04 3.69
C PRO A 166 19.52 8.18 3.87
N GLY A 167 19.08 9.31 4.42
CA GLY A 167 19.90 10.51 4.64
C GLY A 167 19.74 11.61 3.59
N SER A 168 19.02 11.41 2.49
CA SER A 168 18.76 12.44 1.49
C SER A 168 17.51 13.31 1.77
N TYR A 169 16.70 12.96 2.75
CA TYR A 169 15.61 13.80 3.25
C TYR A 169 16.14 14.87 4.23
N SER A 170 17.09 15.70 3.78
CA SER A 170 17.31 16.98 4.43
C SER A 170 16.18 17.90 4.00
N GLY A 171 15.26 18.17 4.94
CA GLY A 171 14.15 19.07 4.70
C GLY A 171 14.68 20.40 4.13
N LYS A 172 14.28 20.72 2.93
CA LYS A 172 14.26 22.11 2.50
C LYS A 172 13.16 22.78 3.32
N GLU A 173 13.53 23.23 4.50
CA GLU A 173 12.82 24.34 5.13
C GLU A 173 12.76 25.45 4.07
N ARG A 174 11.55 25.77 3.63
CA ARG A 174 11.31 26.95 2.82
C ARG A 174 11.71 28.14 3.70
N GLY A 175 12.88 28.71 3.42
CA GLY A 175 13.30 29.95 4.06
C GLY A 175 12.21 31.00 3.92
N GLU A 176 11.71 31.44 5.05
CA GLU A 176 11.03 32.70 5.18
C GLU A 176 12.00 33.78 4.66
N LYS A 177 11.67 34.37 3.55
CA LYS A 177 12.24 35.66 3.17
C LYS A 177 11.54 36.70 4.05
N GLY A 178 12.25 37.12 5.09
CA GLY A 178 11.97 38.39 5.72
C GLY A 178 12.39 39.51 4.78
N ASP A 179 11.50 40.46 4.62
CA ASP A 179 11.69 41.90 4.48
C ASP A 179 10.43 42.59 4.98
#